data_3992c1c6573d5e4d89650d098d14a212
#
_entry.id   3992c1c6573d5e4d89650d098d14a212
#
_cell.length_a   1.000
_cell.length_b   1.000
_cell.length_c   1.000
_cell.angle_alpha   90.00
_cell.angle_beta   90.00
_cell.angle_gamma   90.00
#
_symmetry.space_group_name_H-M   'P 1'
#
loop_
_entity.id
_entity.type
_entity.pdbx_description
1 polymer ?
#
loop_
_entity_poly.entity_id
_entity_poly.type
_entity_poly.pdbx_seq_one_letter_code
_entity_poly.pdbx_strand_id
1 'polypeptide(L)'
;VATIPLARADWKVVEQSNPLGPGKAVDVLHDGKAVARLVHGEGQIKPFLHIFGSGGELVTNPGLDREGNGAGLFNHHRGIFIGWNKVSSELGKYDMWHKGGPGNGRYDIVKFENTTTNDSASIVANIKWRATQKDANGSDVMISERRTFKVSRPGGKYTQVDASFEMEAQRDISLGGDLQHAGVHFRAHTEVARRNKETSYLWEPPNAAGKGKVIDDNHQWARLLFPIGKRWYTAQEMT
;
A
#
# COMPACT_ATOMS: atom_id res chain seq x y z
N VAL A 1 32.26 -34.79 -6.18
CA VAL A 1 31.81 -33.57 -5.45
C VAL A 1 30.31 -33.62 -5.44
N ALA A 2 29.68 -33.86 -4.28
CA ALA A 2 28.23 -33.84 -4.14
C ALA A 2 27.78 -32.37 -4.17
N THR A 3 27.02 -31.97 -5.19
CA THR A 3 26.33 -30.71 -5.22
C THR A 3 25.13 -30.78 -4.26
N ILE A 4 25.24 -30.10 -3.13
CA ILE A 4 24.06 -29.88 -2.23
C ILE A 4 23.09 -28.99 -3.01
N PRO A 5 21.86 -29.44 -3.30
CA PRO A 5 20.91 -28.57 -3.94
C PRO A 5 20.62 -27.39 -2.98
N LEU A 6 20.83 -26.17 -3.43
CA LEU A 6 20.38 -25.00 -2.71
C LEU A 6 18.87 -25.14 -2.48
N ALA A 7 18.46 -25.11 -1.21
CA ALA A 7 17.04 -25.12 -0.87
C ALA A 7 16.35 -23.97 -1.61
N ARG A 8 15.37 -24.32 -2.41
CA ARG A 8 14.60 -23.36 -3.20
C ARG A 8 13.69 -22.58 -2.25
N ALA A 9 13.72 -21.26 -2.34
CA ALA A 9 12.84 -20.41 -1.55
C ALA A 9 11.35 -20.76 -1.81
N ASP A 10 10.58 -20.92 -0.74
CA ASP A 10 9.16 -21.26 -0.81
C ASP A 10 8.31 -19.99 -0.74
N TRP A 11 7.78 -19.58 -1.91
CA TRP A 11 6.84 -18.47 -2.00
C TRP A 11 5.41 -18.99 -2.00
N LYS A 12 4.57 -18.38 -1.12
CA LYS A 12 3.13 -18.68 -1.05
C LYS A 12 2.32 -17.40 -0.96
N VAL A 13 1.10 -17.46 -1.48
CA VAL A 13 0.06 -16.42 -1.29
C VAL A 13 -1.10 -17.07 -0.57
N VAL A 14 -1.52 -16.47 0.56
CA VAL A 14 -2.55 -17.03 1.46
C VAL A 14 -3.59 -15.97 1.77
N GLU A 15 -4.85 -16.30 1.52
CA GLU A 15 -5.99 -15.46 1.92
C GLU A 15 -6.45 -15.83 3.34
N GLN A 16 -6.75 -14.83 4.17
CA GLN A 16 -7.20 -15.01 5.56
C GLN A 16 -7.98 -13.79 6.08
N SER A 17 -8.51 -13.90 7.28
CA SER A 17 -8.96 -12.74 8.03
C SER A 17 -7.76 -11.86 8.38
N ASN A 18 -7.94 -10.53 8.37
CA ASN A 18 -6.83 -9.63 8.71
C ASN A 18 -6.43 -9.79 10.18
N PRO A 19 -5.22 -10.29 10.50
CA PRO A 19 -4.80 -10.48 11.90
C PRO A 19 -4.41 -9.18 12.62
N LEU A 20 -4.35 -8.05 11.90
CA LEU A 20 -3.98 -6.74 12.43
C LEU A 20 -5.18 -5.79 12.61
N GLY A 21 -6.42 -6.30 12.44
CA GLY A 21 -7.62 -5.48 12.57
C GLY A 21 -8.77 -5.97 11.68
N PRO A 22 -9.76 -5.13 11.36
CA PRO A 22 -10.91 -5.54 10.57
C PRO A 22 -10.54 -5.86 9.10
N GLY A 23 -11.45 -6.57 8.42
CA GLY A 23 -11.35 -6.92 7.01
C GLY A 23 -10.62 -8.22 6.74
N LYS A 24 -10.19 -8.38 5.50
CA LYS A 24 -9.48 -9.55 4.98
C LYS A 24 -8.04 -9.20 4.63
N ALA A 25 -7.22 -10.22 4.51
CA ALA A 25 -5.82 -10.10 4.15
C ALA A 25 -5.43 -11.14 3.09
N VAL A 26 -4.52 -10.76 2.21
CA VAL A 26 -3.79 -11.65 1.31
C VAL A 26 -2.31 -11.52 1.65
N ASP A 27 -1.76 -12.56 2.27
CA ASP A 27 -0.35 -12.60 2.69
C ASP A 27 0.53 -13.15 1.60
N VAL A 28 1.65 -12.49 1.37
CA VAL A 28 2.79 -13.05 0.66
C VAL A 28 3.75 -13.61 1.68
N LEU A 29 3.95 -14.92 1.63
CA LEU A 29 4.89 -15.64 2.50
C LEU A 29 6.16 -15.98 1.72
N HIS A 30 7.30 -15.85 2.39
CA HIS A 30 8.59 -16.37 1.93
C HIS A 30 9.18 -17.22 3.05
N ASP A 31 9.43 -18.50 2.75
CA ASP A 31 9.87 -19.50 3.75
C ASP A 31 8.96 -19.52 5.01
N GLY A 32 7.64 -19.50 4.77
CA GLY A 32 6.62 -19.54 5.81
C GLY A 32 6.42 -18.25 6.62
N LYS A 33 7.16 -17.18 6.33
CA LYS A 33 7.05 -15.88 7.03
C LYS A 33 6.39 -14.83 6.13
N ALA A 34 5.47 -14.06 6.68
CA ALA A 34 4.85 -12.95 5.97
C ALA A 34 5.91 -11.87 5.67
N VAL A 35 6.06 -11.51 4.40
CA VAL A 35 6.93 -10.43 3.93
C VAL A 35 6.13 -9.23 3.41
N ALA A 36 4.91 -9.49 2.94
CA ALA A 36 3.93 -8.45 2.58
C ALA A 36 2.51 -8.93 2.86
N ARG A 37 1.56 -8.00 3.02
CA ARG A 37 0.14 -8.28 3.28
C ARG A 37 -0.73 -7.23 2.63
N LEU A 38 -1.57 -7.61 1.69
CA LEU A 38 -2.62 -6.76 1.17
C LEU A 38 -3.85 -6.85 2.09
N VAL A 39 -4.22 -5.73 2.70
CA VAL A 39 -5.40 -5.62 3.58
C VAL A 39 -6.54 -4.94 2.83
N HIS A 40 -7.76 -5.46 2.97
CA HIS A 40 -8.93 -4.95 2.26
C HIS A 40 -10.25 -5.33 2.95
N GLY A 41 -11.37 -4.86 2.37
CA GLY A 41 -12.72 -5.27 2.74
C GLY A 41 -13.34 -4.44 3.86
N GLU A 42 -14.28 -5.03 4.56
CA GLU A 42 -15.07 -4.34 5.58
C GLU A 42 -14.20 -3.69 6.67
N GLY A 43 -14.56 -2.49 7.10
CA GLY A 43 -13.79 -1.71 8.06
C GLY A 43 -12.53 -1.04 7.50
N GLN A 44 -12.22 -1.24 6.21
CA GLN A 44 -11.12 -0.56 5.55
C GLN A 44 -11.61 0.58 4.66
N ILE A 45 -10.93 1.72 4.74
CA ILE A 45 -11.24 2.89 3.88
C ILE A 45 -10.89 2.56 2.43
N LYS A 46 -9.71 1.97 2.22
CA LYS A 46 -9.14 1.57 0.93
C LYS A 46 -8.22 0.36 1.09
N PRO A 47 -7.99 -0.43 0.04
CA PRO A 47 -6.99 -1.49 0.07
C PRO A 47 -5.57 -0.93 0.15
N PHE A 48 -4.70 -1.56 0.93
CA PHE A 48 -3.30 -1.14 1.11
C PHE A 48 -2.39 -2.34 1.39
N LEU A 49 -1.11 -2.21 1.02
CA LEU A 49 -0.11 -3.25 1.24
C LEU A 49 0.76 -2.91 2.46
N HIS A 50 0.81 -3.79 3.42
CA HIS A 50 1.79 -3.79 4.48
C HIS A 50 3.08 -4.48 4.05
N ILE A 51 4.22 -4.02 4.59
CA ILE A 51 5.53 -4.63 4.43
C ILE A 51 6.05 -5.03 5.81
N PHE A 52 6.64 -6.22 5.89
CA PHE A 52 7.29 -6.73 7.10
C PHE A 52 8.81 -6.74 6.94
N GLY A 53 9.50 -6.37 8.00
CA GLY A 53 10.93 -6.44 8.09
C GLY A 53 11.44 -7.88 8.28
N SER A 54 12.75 -8.05 8.25
CA SER A 54 13.41 -9.37 8.35
C SER A 54 13.13 -10.11 9.66
N GLY A 55 12.79 -9.39 10.71
CA GLY A 55 12.39 -9.95 12.01
C GLY A 55 10.88 -10.15 12.17
N GLY A 56 10.09 -9.87 11.13
CA GLY A 56 8.63 -9.97 11.17
C GLY A 56 7.93 -8.71 11.71
N GLU A 57 8.67 -7.65 11.98
CA GLU A 57 8.09 -6.38 12.40
C GLU A 57 7.41 -5.68 11.23
N LEU A 58 6.30 -5.00 11.53
CA LEU A 58 5.62 -4.18 10.56
C LEU A 58 6.44 -2.91 10.28
N VAL A 59 6.83 -2.70 9.02
CA VAL A 59 7.62 -1.52 8.58
C VAL A 59 6.72 -0.34 8.20
N THR A 60 5.49 -0.63 7.86
CA THR A 60 4.48 0.35 7.44
C THR A 60 3.52 0.71 8.56
N ASN A 61 2.81 1.85 8.44
CA ASN A 61 1.83 2.27 9.44
C ASN A 61 0.71 1.22 9.61
N PRO A 62 0.48 0.71 10.83
CA PRO A 62 -0.51 -0.33 11.11
C PRO A 62 -1.97 0.09 10.84
N GLY A 63 -2.28 1.38 10.96
CA GLY A 63 -3.64 1.87 10.78
C GLY A 63 -4.52 1.59 12.00
N LEU A 64 -5.37 0.57 11.95
CA LEU A 64 -6.25 0.18 13.05
C LEU A 64 -5.67 -0.97 13.86
N ASP A 65 -5.94 -0.99 15.16
CA ASP A 65 -5.72 -2.14 16.04
C ASP A 65 -6.80 -3.22 15.81
N ARG A 66 -6.76 -4.30 16.61
CA ARG A 66 -7.71 -5.42 16.50
C ARG A 66 -9.14 -5.02 16.83
N GLU A 67 -9.32 -4.02 17.66
CA GLU A 67 -10.61 -3.48 18.08
C GLU A 67 -11.14 -2.44 17.09
N GLY A 68 -10.39 -2.12 16.02
CA GLY A 68 -10.77 -1.12 15.03
C GLY A 68 -10.44 0.32 15.41
N ASN A 69 -9.70 0.54 16.50
CA ASN A 69 -9.24 1.86 16.91
C ASN A 69 -7.99 2.27 16.13
N GLY A 70 -7.73 3.58 16.06
CA GLY A 70 -6.54 4.09 15.39
C GLY A 70 -5.26 3.72 16.13
N ALA A 71 -4.52 2.72 15.64
CA ALA A 71 -3.24 2.29 16.20
C ALA A 71 -2.04 3.06 15.64
N GLY A 72 -2.22 3.80 14.57
CA GLY A 72 -1.18 4.58 13.90
C GLY A 72 -1.50 6.06 13.80
N LEU A 73 -0.47 6.89 13.70
CA LEU A 73 -0.62 8.30 13.37
C LEU A 73 -1.26 8.41 11.98
N PHE A 74 -2.36 9.17 11.87
CA PHE A 74 -3.16 9.26 10.66
C PHE A 74 -3.64 7.89 10.17
N ASN A 75 -4.62 7.32 10.84
CA ASN A 75 -5.14 5.97 10.62
C ASN A 75 -5.71 5.70 9.20
N HIS A 76 -5.91 6.73 8.39
CA HIS A 76 -6.24 6.63 6.97
C HIS A 76 -5.01 6.54 6.05
N HIS A 77 -3.78 6.74 6.57
CA HIS A 77 -2.51 6.54 5.85
C HIS A 77 -1.90 5.20 6.27
N ARG A 78 -2.08 4.16 5.48
CA ARG A 78 -1.69 2.78 5.82
C ARG A 78 -0.89 2.15 4.69
N GLY A 79 0.28 1.64 4.98
CA GLY A 79 1.04 0.85 4.03
C GLY A 79 1.37 1.57 2.72
N ILE A 80 1.29 0.83 1.62
CA ILE A 80 1.35 1.33 0.24
C ILE A 80 -0.06 1.33 -0.33
N PHE A 81 -0.53 2.47 -0.79
CA PHE A 81 -1.88 2.65 -1.30
C PHE A 81 -1.95 3.73 -2.37
N ILE A 82 -3.09 3.80 -3.07
CA ILE A 82 -3.42 4.87 -4.02
C ILE A 82 -4.80 5.44 -3.68
N GLY A 83 -4.99 6.74 -3.89
CA GLY A 83 -6.27 7.42 -3.70
C GLY A 83 -6.20 8.90 -4.01
N TRP A 84 -7.37 9.54 -3.99
CA TRP A 84 -7.54 10.99 -4.12
C TRP A 84 -8.62 11.47 -3.15
N ASN A 85 -8.41 12.61 -2.50
CA ASN A 85 -9.41 13.19 -1.61
C ASN A 85 -10.53 13.94 -2.36
N LYS A 86 -10.39 14.15 -3.66
CA LYS A 86 -11.42 14.70 -4.54
C LYS A 86 -11.51 13.89 -5.83
N VAL A 87 -12.47 12.99 -5.88
CA VAL A 87 -12.87 12.28 -7.10
C VAL A 87 -14.25 12.74 -7.47
N SER A 88 -14.45 13.25 -8.68
CA SER A 88 -15.76 13.74 -9.14
C SER A 88 -16.13 13.22 -10.52
N SER A 89 -17.43 12.98 -10.67
CA SER A 89 -18.10 12.58 -11.92
C SER A 89 -19.53 13.09 -11.91
N GLU A 90 -20.33 12.75 -12.93
CA GLU A 90 -21.77 13.01 -12.92
C GLU A 90 -22.50 12.29 -11.77
N LEU A 91 -21.91 11.24 -11.17
CA LEU A 91 -22.50 10.54 -10.02
C LEU A 91 -22.24 11.25 -8.70
N GLY A 92 -21.47 12.33 -8.69
CA GLY A 92 -21.19 13.12 -7.49
C GLY A 92 -19.71 13.34 -7.22
N LYS A 93 -19.43 13.78 -5.97
CA LYS A 93 -18.08 14.08 -5.48
C LYS A 93 -17.78 13.20 -4.27
N TYR A 94 -16.62 12.56 -4.25
CA TYR A 94 -16.24 11.56 -3.26
C TYR A 94 -14.84 11.83 -2.73
N ASP A 95 -14.67 11.64 -1.41
CA ASP A 95 -13.37 11.57 -0.77
C ASP A 95 -12.93 10.10 -0.73
N MET A 96 -12.11 9.70 -1.69
CA MET A 96 -11.57 8.33 -1.78
C MET A 96 -10.25 8.17 -1.03
N TRP A 97 -9.92 9.11 -0.15
CA TRP A 97 -8.70 9.11 0.65
C TRP A 97 -8.94 8.93 2.14
N HIS A 98 -9.76 9.81 2.75
CA HIS A 98 -9.94 9.86 4.19
C HIS A 98 -11.13 9.05 4.67
N LYS A 99 -12.16 8.93 3.85
CA LYS A 99 -13.48 8.48 4.27
C LYS A 99 -13.84 7.15 3.60
N GLY A 100 -14.39 6.28 4.40
CA GLY A 100 -15.11 5.08 3.97
C GLY A 100 -16.51 5.06 4.57
N GLY A 101 -17.31 4.07 4.18
CA GLY A 101 -18.63 3.84 4.74
C GLY A 101 -19.78 4.57 4.03
N PRO A 102 -20.99 4.55 4.61
CA PRO A 102 -22.20 5.09 3.98
C PRO A 102 -22.06 6.56 3.58
N GLY A 103 -22.50 6.91 2.38
CA GLY A 103 -22.44 8.26 1.85
C GLY A 103 -21.10 8.64 1.18
N ASN A 104 -20.10 7.77 1.21
CA ASN A 104 -18.83 7.93 0.48
C ASN A 104 -18.65 6.85 -0.57
N GLY A 105 -17.73 7.13 -1.49
CA GLY A 105 -17.30 6.09 -2.43
C GLY A 105 -16.60 4.95 -1.69
N ARG A 106 -16.46 3.82 -2.36
CA ARG A 106 -15.82 2.61 -1.82
C ARG A 106 -14.96 1.92 -2.86
N TYR A 107 -14.06 1.10 -2.37
CA TYR A 107 -13.22 0.20 -3.16
C TYR A 107 -13.74 -1.22 -3.00
N ASP A 108 -14.22 -1.82 -4.08
CA ASP A 108 -14.63 -3.23 -4.10
C ASP A 108 -13.59 -4.06 -4.85
N ILE A 109 -12.94 -4.98 -4.19
CA ILE A 109 -12.13 -5.98 -4.87
C ILE A 109 -13.06 -7.05 -5.41
N VAL A 110 -13.08 -7.18 -6.73
CA VAL A 110 -13.98 -8.11 -7.43
C VAL A 110 -13.31 -9.44 -7.78
N LYS A 111 -11.95 -9.45 -7.84
CA LYS A 111 -11.18 -10.65 -8.16
C LYS A 111 -9.75 -10.50 -7.69
N PHE A 112 -9.15 -11.61 -7.24
CA PHE A 112 -7.71 -11.77 -7.10
C PHE A 112 -7.16 -12.74 -8.15
N GLU A 113 -5.92 -12.47 -8.60
CA GLU A 113 -5.11 -13.36 -9.41
C GLU A 113 -3.74 -13.44 -8.75
N ASN A 114 -3.45 -14.57 -8.11
CA ASN A 114 -2.23 -14.75 -7.35
C ASN A 114 -1.30 -15.71 -8.10
N THR A 115 -0.02 -15.36 -8.22
CA THR A 115 0.98 -16.22 -8.84
C THR A 115 2.23 -16.29 -8.00
N THR A 116 2.90 -17.44 -8.03
CA THR A 116 4.21 -17.63 -7.40
C THR A 116 5.19 -18.20 -8.40
N THR A 117 6.43 -17.78 -8.28
CA THR A 117 7.58 -18.30 -9.01
C THR A 117 8.66 -18.74 -8.01
N ASN A 118 9.83 -19.11 -8.51
CA ASN A 118 10.99 -19.44 -7.66
C ASN A 118 11.51 -18.23 -6.88
N ASP A 119 11.32 -17.02 -7.43
CA ASP A 119 12.01 -15.81 -6.99
C ASP A 119 11.04 -14.74 -6.47
N SER A 120 9.73 -14.93 -6.65
CA SER A 120 8.74 -13.92 -6.32
C SER A 120 7.32 -14.48 -6.15
N ALA A 121 6.47 -13.70 -5.51
CA ALA A 121 5.02 -13.86 -5.53
C ALA A 121 4.35 -12.58 -6.00
N SER A 122 3.22 -12.70 -6.68
CA SER A 122 2.44 -11.56 -7.16
C SER A 122 0.98 -11.67 -6.70
N ILE A 123 0.45 -10.53 -6.25
CA ILE A 123 -0.97 -10.33 -6.00
C ILE A 123 -1.47 -9.35 -7.06
N VAL A 124 -2.46 -9.75 -7.84
CA VAL A 124 -3.18 -8.87 -8.75
C VAL A 124 -4.62 -8.73 -8.26
N ALA A 125 -5.01 -7.52 -7.86
CA ALA A 125 -6.35 -7.21 -7.42
C ALA A 125 -7.08 -6.40 -8.49
N ASN A 126 -8.23 -6.90 -8.96
CA ASN A 126 -9.14 -6.15 -9.81
C ASN A 126 -10.13 -5.42 -8.90
N ILE A 127 -10.12 -4.09 -8.95
CA ILE A 127 -10.82 -3.22 -8.01
C ILE A 127 -11.79 -2.34 -8.77
N LYS A 128 -12.98 -2.13 -8.23
CA LYS A 128 -13.93 -1.12 -8.69
C LYS A 128 -14.00 0.01 -7.67
N TRP A 129 -13.75 1.24 -8.14
CA TRP A 129 -14.02 2.43 -7.34
C TRP A 129 -15.45 2.84 -7.61
N ARG A 130 -16.28 2.79 -6.58
CA ARG A 130 -17.71 2.96 -6.71
C ARG A 130 -18.21 4.24 -6.05
N ALA A 131 -19.14 4.88 -6.72
CA ALA A 131 -19.99 5.94 -6.19
C ALA A 131 -21.04 5.39 -5.22
N THR A 132 -21.78 6.26 -4.54
CA THR A 132 -22.97 5.90 -3.79
C THR A 132 -24.24 5.98 -4.65
N GLN A 133 -24.19 6.74 -5.74
CA GLN A 133 -25.26 6.88 -6.71
C GLN A 133 -25.01 6.01 -7.94
N LYS A 134 -26.07 5.70 -8.64
CA LYS A 134 -26.03 4.95 -9.90
C LYS A 134 -26.47 5.85 -11.06
N ASP A 135 -25.92 5.56 -12.24
CA ASP A 135 -26.39 6.16 -13.49
C ASP A 135 -27.74 5.56 -13.96
N ALA A 136 -28.23 6.04 -15.09
CA ALA A 136 -29.47 5.57 -15.70
C ALA A 136 -29.46 4.08 -16.08
N ASN A 137 -28.27 3.48 -16.26
CA ASN A 137 -28.07 2.06 -16.55
C ASN A 137 -27.87 1.22 -15.29
N GLY A 138 -27.95 1.81 -14.11
CA GLY A 138 -27.77 1.14 -12.83
C GLY A 138 -26.32 0.92 -12.41
N SER A 139 -25.34 1.52 -13.12
CA SER A 139 -23.91 1.42 -12.77
C SER A 139 -23.47 2.49 -11.80
N ASP A 140 -22.74 2.10 -10.75
CA ASP A 140 -22.10 2.97 -9.78
C ASP A 140 -20.57 3.01 -9.94
N VAL A 141 -20.01 2.35 -10.95
CA VAL A 141 -18.56 2.25 -11.15
C VAL A 141 -18.02 3.53 -11.77
N MET A 142 -17.08 4.16 -11.07
CA MET A 142 -16.34 5.32 -11.56
C MET A 142 -15.06 4.92 -12.28
N ILE A 143 -14.25 4.06 -11.65
CA ILE A 143 -12.95 3.62 -12.14
C ILE A 143 -12.84 2.10 -11.99
N SER A 144 -12.28 1.43 -12.99
CA SER A 144 -11.78 0.07 -12.89
C SER A 144 -10.26 0.13 -12.70
N GLU A 145 -9.77 -0.53 -11.66
CA GLU A 145 -8.34 -0.56 -11.35
C GLU A 145 -7.83 -2.00 -11.39
N ARG A 146 -6.68 -2.20 -12.01
CA ARG A 146 -5.87 -3.42 -11.90
C ARG A 146 -4.60 -3.08 -11.12
N ARG A 147 -4.58 -3.50 -9.87
CA ARG A 147 -3.46 -3.26 -8.96
C ARG A 147 -2.59 -4.50 -8.86
N THR A 148 -1.31 -4.37 -9.17
CA THR A 148 -0.33 -5.44 -9.09
C THR A 148 0.72 -5.12 -8.04
N PHE A 149 0.97 -6.08 -7.15
CA PHE A 149 2.13 -6.07 -6.24
C PHE A 149 2.94 -7.34 -6.49
N LYS A 150 4.12 -7.21 -7.09
CA LYS A 150 5.09 -8.29 -7.20
C LYS A 150 6.11 -8.14 -6.10
N VAL A 151 6.22 -9.14 -5.26
CA VAL A 151 7.12 -9.18 -4.10
C VAL A 151 8.24 -10.16 -4.36
N SER A 152 9.47 -9.72 -4.19
CA SER A 152 10.68 -10.54 -4.37
C SER A 152 11.71 -10.24 -3.27
N ARG A 153 12.73 -11.10 -3.15
CA ARG A 153 13.86 -10.91 -2.21
C ARG A 153 15.19 -11.13 -2.89
N PRO A 154 15.65 -10.18 -3.72
CA PRO A 154 16.89 -10.31 -4.46
C PRO A 154 18.09 -10.60 -3.55
N GLY A 155 18.75 -11.74 -3.78
CA GLY A 155 19.87 -12.20 -2.98
C GLY A 155 19.54 -12.42 -1.49
N GLY A 156 18.28 -12.48 -1.10
CA GLY A 156 17.84 -12.62 0.31
C GLY A 156 18.08 -11.40 1.20
N LYS A 157 18.57 -10.29 0.65
CA LYS A 157 19.06 -9.14 1.40
C LYS A 157 17.98 -8.13 1.77
N TYR A 158 16.98 -7.94 0.92
CA TYR A 158 15.90 -6.97 1.11
C TYR A 158 14.61 -7.47 0.47
N THR A 159 13.48 -6.91 0.88
CA THR A 159 12.20 -7.14 0.20
C THR A 159 11.99 -6.03 -0.83
N GLN A 160 11.81 -6.41 -2.09
CA GLN A 160 11.43 -5.53 -3.19
C GLN A 160 9.95 -5.69 -3.48
N VAL A 161 9.27 -4.58 -3.69
CA VAL A 161 7.88 -4.53 -4.13
C VAL A 161 7.80 -3.70 -5.39
N ASP A 162 7.49 -4.35 -6.51
CA ASP A 162 7.14 -3.68 -7.75
C ASP A 162 5.62 -3.47 -7.74
N ALA A 163 5.18 -2.22 -7.70
CA ALA A 163 3.77 -1.84 -7.64
C ALA A 163 3.32 -1.21 -8.96
N SER A 164 2.18 -1.65 -9.49
CA SER A 164 1.55 -1.07 -10.67
C SER A 164 0.07 -0.82 -10.40
N PHE A 165 -0.42 0.34 -10.84
CA PHE A 165 -1.79 0.80 -10.67
C PHE A 165 -2.33 1.23 -12.05
N GLU A 166 -2.94 0.29 -12.75
CA GLU A 166 -3.57 0.54 -14.04
C GLU A 166 -5.02 0.95 -13.80
N MET A 167 -5.38 2.18 -14.17
CA MET A 167 -6.71 2.73 -13.95
C MET A 167 -7.40 3.05 -15.27
N GLU A 168 -8.63 2.58 -15.41
CA GLU A 168 -9.51 2.85 -16.53
C GLU A 168 -10.76 3.59 -16.04
N ALA A 169 -10.94 4.82 -16.51
CA ALA A 169 -12.13 5.61 -16.22
C ALA A 169 -13.35 4.99 -16.95
N GLN A 170 -14.42 4.71 -16.21
CA GLN A 170 -15.66 4.14 -16.76
C GLN A 170 -16.67 5.24 -17.15
N ARG A 171 -16.32 6.49 -16.91
CA ARG A 171 -17.07 7.71 -17.21
C ARG A 171 -16.14 8.92 -17.16
N ASP A 172 -16.60 10.12 -17.43
CA ASP A 172 -15.82 11.33 -17.25
C ASP A 172 -15.48 11.51 -15.76
N ILE A 173 -14.18 11.49 -15.43
CA ILE A 173 -13.65 11.57 -14.08
C ILE A 173 -12.70 12.75 -13.95
N SER A 174 -12.87 13.52 -12.89
CA SER A 174 -11.86 14.46 -12.43
C SER A 174 -11.21 13.92 -11.15
N LEU A 175 -9.87 13.74 -11.20
CA LEU A 175 -9.03 13.43 -10.06
C LEU A 175 -8.37 14.73 -9.59
N GLY A 176 -8.74 15.19 -8.41
CA GLY A 176 -8.25 16.45 -7.86
C GLY A 176 -7.94 16.31 -6.37
N GLY A 177 -7.63 17.44 -5.75
CA GLY A 177 -7.30 17.54 -4.33
C GLY A 177 -6.00 18.27 -4.12
N ASP A 178 -5.48 18.19 -2.91
CA ASP A 178 -4.14 18.66 -2.60
C ASP A 178 -3.10 17.55 -2.82
N LEU A 179 -1.85 17.96 -3.04
CA LEU A 179 -0.74 17.05 -3.36
C LEU A 179 -0.44 16.01 -2.25
N GLN A 180 -0.81 16.33 -1.01
CA GLN A 180 -0.62 15.41 0.12
C GLN A 180 -1.66 14.28 0.17
N HIS A 181 -2.76 14.41 -0.58
CA HIS A 181 -3.87 13.48 -0.57
C HIS A 181 -4.27 13.02 -1.98
N ALA A 182 -3.26 12.81 -2.84
CA ALA A 182 -3.43 12.40 -4.22
C ALA A 182 -2.33 11.41 -4.63
N GLY A 183 -2.70 10.39 -5.41
CA GLY A 183 -1.77 9.44 -6.03
C GLY A 183 -1.35 8.29 -5.14
N VAL A 184 -0.15 7.76 -5.40
CA VAL A 184 0.43 6.61 -4.69
C VAL A 184 1.23 7.09 -3.49
N HIS A 185 1.08 6.41 -2.37
CA HIS A 185 1.79 6.74 -1.13
C HIS A 185 2.38 5.51 -0.46
N PHE A 186 3.59 5.66 0.06
CA PHE A 186 4.17 4.78 1.07
C PHE A 186 4.08 5.46 2.44
N ARG A 187 3.45 4.80 3.40
CA ARG A 187 3.40 5.31 4.78
C ARG A 187 4.21 4.41 5.71
N ALA A 188 5.35 4.92 6.15
CA ALA A 188 6.21 4.26 7.11
C ALA A 188 5.54 4.12 8.49
N HIS A 189 6.05 3.23 9.33
CA HIS A 189 5.57 2.96 10.68
C HIS A 189 5.47 4.22 11.53
N THR A 190 4.50 4.27 12.45
CA THR A 190 4.24 5.43 13.32
C THR A 190 5.44 5.89 14.13
N GLU A 191 6.37 4.99 14.49
CA GLU A 191 7.59 5.36 15.21
C GLU A 191 8.48 6.32 14.42
N VAL A 192 8.43 6.29 13.09
CA VAL A 192 9.16 7.26 12.24
C VAL A 192 8.76 8.70 12.60
N ALA A 193 7.46 8.96 12.77
CA ALA A 193 6.98 10.28 13.16
C ALA A 193 7.31 10.62 14.63
N ARG A 194 7.27 9.65 15.54
CA ARG A 194 7.60 9.82 16.96
C ARG A 194 9.10 10.04 17.18
N ARG A 195 9.90 9.43 16.34
CA ARG A 195 11.38 9.47 16.39
C ARG A 195 11.97 10.19 15.17
N ASN A 196 11.31 11.27 14.73
CA ASN A 196 11.67 12.02 13.53
C ASN A 196 13.10 12.61 13.59
N LYS A 197 13.61 12.90 14.76
CA LYS A 197 15.00 13.37 14.95
C LYS A 197 16.06 12.29 14.66
N GLU A 198 15.66 11.02 14.72
CA GLU A 198 16.52 9.87 14.42
C GLU A 198 16.31 9.39 12.96
N THR A 199 15.28 9.87 12.27
CA THR A 199 15.02 9.51 10.87
C THR A 199 15.85 10.38 9.94
N SER A 200 16.54 9.75 8.99
CA SER A 200 17.28 10.42 7.93
C SER A 200 16.59 10.21 6.59
N TYR A 201 16.65 11.23 5.73
CA TYR A 201 16.09 11.23 4.39
C TYR A 201 17.18 11.53 3.37
N LEU A 202 17.17 10.78 2.27
CA LEU A 202 18.02 10.98 1.11
C LEU A 202 17.14 10.86 -0.13
N TRP A 203 17.39 11.67 -1.14
CA TRP A 203 16.69 11.66 -2.42
C TRP A 203 17.55 12.20 -3.56
N GLU A 204 17.19 11.84 -4.78
CA GLU A 204 17.87 12.26 -6.01
C GLU A 204 16.86 12.88 -7.00
N PRO A 205 17.10 14.08 -7.54
CA PRO A 205 18.21 14.96 -7.20
C PRO A 205 18.11 15.49 -5.76
N PRO A 206 19.24 15.88 -5.15
CA PRO A 206 19.21 16.47 -3.81
C PRO A 206 18.34 17.72 -3.80
N ASN A 207 17.49 17.81 -2.79
CA ASN A 207 16.60 18.95 -2.65
C ASN A 207 17.38 20.24 -2.39
N ALA A 208 17.20 21.25 -3.24
CA ALA A 208 17.82 22.56 -3.11
C ALA A 208 17.34 23.36 -1.88
N ALA A 209 16.18 23.00 -1.29
CA ALA A 209 15.61 23.71 -0.15
C ALA A 209 16.13 23.26 1.22
N GLY A 210 17.09 22.33 1.26
CA GLY A 210 17.76 21.90 2.51
C GLY A 210 16.86 21.13 3.47
N LYS A 211 17.48 20.60 4.49
CA LYS A 211 16.99 19.68 5.49
C LYS A 211 15.49 19.79 5.83
N GLY A 212 14.76 18.72 5.54
CA GLY A 212 13.49 18.43 6.20
C GLY A 212 12.24 19.09 5.63
N LYS A 213 12.29 19.80 4.50
CA LYS A 213 11.08 20.20 3.79
C LYS A 213 10.79 19.18 2.70
N VAL A 214 9.64 18.53 2.82
CA VAL A 214 9.03 17.81 1.70
C VAL A 214 8.73 18.86 0.62
N ILE A 215 9.36 18.72 -0.51
CA ILE A 215 9.08 19.53 -1.69
C ILE A 215 8.45 18.58 -2.69
N ASP A 216 7.42 19.06 -3.36
CA ASP A 216 6.75 18.39 -4.48
C ASP A 216 7.64 18.40 -5.73
N ASP A 217 8.86 17.90 -5.58
CA ASP A 217 9.80 17.74 -6.68
C ASP A 217 9.73 16.30 -7.19
N ASN A 218 9.90 16.12 -8.48
CA ASN A 218 9.99 14.81 -9.12
C ASN A 218 11.35 14.18 -8.78
N HIS A 219 11.41 13.44 -7.69
CA HIS A 219 12.59 12.68 -7.33
C HIS A 219 12.60 11.34 -8.09
N GLN A 220 13.76 10.94 -8.58
CA GLN A 220 13.94 9.61 -9.20
C GLN A 220 13.86 8.51 -8.14
N TRP A 221 14.32 8.82 -6.92
CA TRP A 221 14.19 7.97 -5.75
C TRP A 221 14.24 8.77 -4.45
N ALA A 222 13.60 8.23 -3.44
CA ALA A 222 13.69 8.70 -2.06
C ALA A 222 14.03 7.53 -1.13
N ARG A 223 14.90 7.74 -0.17
CA ARG A 223 15.31 6.76 0.83
C ARG A 223 15.13 7.30 2.23
N LEU A 224 14.55 6.48 3.09
CA LEU A 224 14.42 6.73 4.52
C LEU A 224 15.28 5.72 5.29
N LEU A 225 16.02 6.21 6.29
CA LEU A 225 16.65 5.39 7.32
C LEU A 225 15.98 5.71 8.65
N PHE A 226 15.38 4.74 9.31
CA PHE A 226 14.55 4.97 10.50
C PHE A 226 14.57 3.78 11.46
N PRO A 227 14.39 4.03 12.77
CA PRO A 227 14.28 2.97 13.77
C PRO A 227 12.83 2.52 13.98
N ILE A 228 12.66 1.21 14.25
CA ILE A 228 11.45 0.62 14.83
C ILE A 228 11.89 -0.24 16.01
N GLY A 229 11.45 0.11 17.23
CA GLY A 229 11.98 -0.48 18.45
C GLY A 229 13.51 -0.30 18.54
N LYS A 230 14.24 -1.41 18.62
CA LYS A 230 15.72 -1.42 18.68
C LYS A 230 16.39 -1.67 17.32
N ARG A 231 15.63 -1.83 16.24
CA ARG A 231 16.16 -2.15 14.90
C ARG A 231 16.09 -0.95 13.98
N TRP A 232 17.02 -0.91 13.04
CA TRP A 232 17.06 0.10 11.99
C TRP A 232 16.62 -0.49 10.66
N TYR A 233 15.84 0.27 9.93
CA TYR A 233 15.31 -0.09 8.62
C TYR A 233 15.64 0.98 7.60
N THR A 234 15.83 0.54 6.37
CA THR A 234 15.91 1.41 5.20
C THR A 234 14.74 1.08 4.30
N ALA A 235 13.98 2.09 3.90
CA ALA A 235 13.01 2.01 2.82
C ALA A 235 13.45 2.92 1.69
N GLN A 236 13.35 2.45 0.45
CA GLN A 236 13.62 3.24 -0.74
C GLN A 236 12.45 3.11 -1.70
N GLU A 237 11.96 4.24 -2.17
CA GLU A 237 10.97 4.37 -3.23
C GLU A 237 11.67 4.85 -4.49
N MET A 238 11.29 4.29 -5.64
CA MET A 238 11.76 4.67 -6.97
C MET A 238 10.53 4.83 -7.86
N THR A 239 10.51 5.88 -8.66
CA THR A 239 9.45 6.20 -9.62
C THR A 239 9.88 5.89 -11.04
#